data_31eb01f743d9b522e04f8666e5da9cfa
#
_entry.id   31eb01f743d9b522e04f8666e5da9cfa
#
_cell.length_a   1.000
_cell.length_b   1.000
_cell.length_c   1.000
_cell.angle_alpha   90.00
_cell.angle_beta   90.00
_cell.angle_gamma   90.00
#
_symmetry.space_group_name_H-M   'P 1'
#
loop_
_entity.id
_entity.type
_entity.pdbx_description
1 polymer ?
#
loop_
_entity_poly.entity_id
_entity_poly.type
_entity_poly.pdbx_seq_one_letter_code
_entity_poly.pdbx_strand_id
1 'polypeptide(L)'
;ILGAVQPSNFTEPSAKEVARLITQIKETHVPAIFGSEVFPSPVMAQIAKESGAKFVDQLRDDDLPGMPGDLSHSYVGLILSDMEIMIPALGGNTSALADLDPGLVFKEPSTAVYPQ
;
A
#
# COMPACT_ATOMS: atom_id res chain seq x y z
N ILE A 1 6.87 -7.75 -8.40
CA ILE A 1 6.50 -8.37 -7.12
C ILE A 1 7.38 -9.60 -6.94
N LEU A 2 8.15 -9.66 -5.86
CA LEU A 2 9.07 -10.75 -5.56
C LEU A 2 8.43 -11.83 -4.68
N GLY A 3 7.40 -11.49 -3.94
CA GLY A 3 6.68 -12.42 -3.07
C GLY A 3 5.57 -11.76 -2.28
N ALA A 4 4.76 -12.58 -1.65
CA ALA A 4 3.74 -12.17 -0.68
C ALA A 4 4.01 -12.86 0.66
N VAL A 5 3.82 -12.13 1.75
CA VAL A 5 4.03 -12.65 3.11
C VAL A 5 2.85 -13.51 3.54
N GLN A 6 1.65 -13.10 3.17
CA GLN A 6 0.41 -13.83 3.44
C GLN A 6 -0.19 -14.37 2.15
N PRO A 7 -0.34 -15.69 2.01
CA PRO A 7 -1.10 -16.25 0.91
C PRO A 7 -2.61 -15.96 1.08
N SER A 8 -3.38 -16.24 0.03
CA SER A 8 -4.81 -15.96 -0.04
C SER A 8 -5.67 -16.61 1.06
N ASN A 9 -5.13 -17.58 1.79
CA ASN A 9 -5.81 -18.22 2.92
C ASN A 9 -5.58 -17.51 4.28
N PHE A 10 -4.88 -16.37 4.28
CA PHE A 10 -4.58 -15.57 5.47
C PHE A 10 -3.85 -16.31 6.60
N THR A 11 -3.19 -17.41 6.29
CA THR A 11 -2.35 -18.11 7.30
C THR A 11 -1.08 -17.31 7.56
N GLU A 12 -0.66 -17.26 8.82
CA GLU A 12 0.61 -16.65 9.15
C GLU A 12 1.78 -17.46 8.58
N PRO A 13 2.81 -16.79 8.04
CA PRO A 13 3.98 -17.47 7.49
C PRO A 13 4.76 -18.17 8.60
N SER A 14 5.34 -19.30 8.27
CA SER A 14 6.25 -19.99 9.17
C SER A 14 7.55 -19.19 9.37
N ALA A 15 8.26 -19.42 10.48
CA ALA A 15 9.55 -18.78 10.75
C ALA A 15 10.57 -19.02 9.61
N LYS A 16 10.52 -20.18 8.96
CA LYS A 16 11.36 -20.52 7.82
C LYS A 16 11.05 -19.67 6.59
N GLU A 17 9.77 -19.42 6.33
CA GLU A 17 9.32 -18.57 5.22
C GLU A 17 9.70 -17.11 5.47
N VAL A 18 9.53 -16.62 6.69
CA VAL A 18 9.97 -15.29 7.10
C VAL A 18 11.47 -15.10 6.88
N ALA A 19 12.29 -16.05 7.34
CA ALA A 19 13.73 -15.99 7.15
C ALA A 19 14.14 -16.00 5.67
N ARG A 20 13.45 -16.81 4.85
CA ARG A 20 13.67 -16.84 3.39
C ARG A 20 13.34 -15.52 2.73
N LEU A 21 12.23 -14.90 3.10
CA LEU A 21 11.80 -13.60 2.56
C LEU A 21 12.79 -12.49 2.94
N ILE A 22 13.26 -12.46 4.18
CA ILE A 22 14.27 -11.50 4.63
C ILE A 22 15.54 -11.62 3.79
N THR A 23 16.03 -12.84 3.56
CA THR A 23 17.20 -13.10 2.72
C THR A 23 16.97 -12.62 1.29
N GLN A 24 15.83 -12.98 0.70
CA GLN A 24 15.47 -12.59 -0.66
C GLN A 24 15.40 -11.05 -0.82
N ILE A 25 14.80 -10.35 0.14
CA ILE A 25 14.70 -8.88 0.14
C ILE A 25 16.08 -8.25 0.18
N LYS A 26 16.98 -8.77 1.03
CA LYS A 26 18.37 -8.30 1.12
C LYS A 26 19.15 -8.51 -0.17
N GLU A 27 19.08 -9.71 -0.74
CA GLU A 27 19.81 -10.07 -1.97
C GLU A 27 19.34 -9.28 -3.18
N THR A 28 18.04 -9.01 -3.27
CA THR A 28 17.43 -8.29 -4.39
C THR A 28 17.34 -6.78 -4.17
N HIS A 29 17.79 -6.26 -3.02
CA HIS A 29 17.78 -4.83 -2.66
C HIS A 29 16.40 -4.19 -2.84
N VAL A 30 15.35 -4.87 -2.39
CA VAL A 30 13.98 -4.32 -2.43
C VAL A 30 13.89 -3.10 -1.52
N PRO A 31 13.52 -1.92 -2.05
CA PRO A 31 13.52 -0.68 -1.26
C PRO A 31 12.36 -0.61 -0.26
N ALA A 32 11.22 -1.23 -0.57
CA ALA A 32 10.03 -1.15 0.26
C ALA A 32 9.21 -2.44 0.22
N ILE A 33 8.51 -2.70 1.32
CA ILE A 33 7.46 -3.71 1.42
C ILE A 33 6.15 -3.02 1.79
N PHE A 34 5.05 -3.54 1.28
CA PHE A 34 3.74 -2.89 1.36
C PHE A 34 2.73 -3.75 2.11
N GLY A 35 1.90 -3.11 2.92
CA GLY A 35 0.77 -3.70 3.61
C GLY A 35 -0.45 -2.80 3.51
N SER A 36 -1.63 -3.38 3.80
CA SER A 36 -2.87 -2.64 3.91
C SER A 36 -2.97 -1.95 5.28
N GLU A 37 -3.65 -0.81 5.33
CA GLU A 37 -3.96 -0.11 6.58
C GLU A 37 -4.93 -0.91 7.48
N VAL A 38 -5.75 -1.77 6.86
CA VAL A 38 -6.78 -2.55 7.56
C VAL A 38 -6.19 -3.77 8.27
N PHE A 39 -5.09 -4.31 7.76
CA PHE A 39 -4.46 -5.52 8.29
C PHE A 39 -3.00 -5.27 8.72
N PRO A 40 -2.79 -4.55 9.83
CA PRO A 40 -1.44 -4.32 10.33
C PRO A 40 -0.79 -5.66 10.69
N SER A 41 0.36 -5.94 10.12
CA SER A 41 1.08 -7.19 10.33
C SER A 41 2.39 -6.96 11.11
N PRO A 42 2.49 -7.43 12.36
CA PRO A 42 3.75 -7.41 13.11
C PRO A 42 4.88 -8.16 12.39
N VAL A 43 4.53 -9.19 11.63
CA VAL A 43 5.49 -9.97 10.83
C VAL A 43 6.08 -9.12 9.71
N MET A 44 5.27 -8.30 9.04
CA MET A 44 5.75 -7.37 8.01
C MET A 44 6.70 -6.32 8.59
N ALA A 45 6.38 -5.78 9.75
CA ALA A 45 7.25 -4.84 10.45
C ALA A 45 8.60 -5.47 10.83
N GLN A 46 8.58 -6.73 11.29
CA GLN A 46 9.80 -7.48 11.59
C GLN A 46 10.63 -7.74 10.32
N ILE A 47 10.01 -8.19 9.24
CA ILE A 47 10.69 -8.42 7.96
C ILE A 47 11.35 -7.12 7.47
N ALA A 48 10.66 -6.00 7.53
CA ALA A 48 11.21 -4.70 7.16
C ALA A 48 12.42 -4.33 8.01
N LYS A 49 12.30 -4.45 9.32
CA LYS A 49 13.38 -4.14 10.27
C LYS A 49 14.62 -4.99 10.02
N GLU A 50 14.46 -6.28 9.80
CA GLU A 50 15.57 -7.22 9.61
C GLU A 50 16.16 -7.16 8.20
N SER A 51 15.36 -6.84 7.18
CA SER A 51 15.82 -6.72 5.80
C SER A 51 16.39 -5.35 5.45
N GLY A 52 16.05 -4.31 6.20
CA GLY A 52 16.38 -2.92 5.90
C GLY A 52 15.45 -2.25 4.88
N ALA A 53 14.41 -2.93 4.41
CA ALA A 53 13.41 -2.35 3.53
C ALA A 53 12.47 -1.41 4.31
N LYS A 54 11.95 -0.39 3.64
CA LYS A 54 10.93 0.49 4.21
C LYS A 54 9.60 -0.25 4.31
N PHE A 55 8.96 -0.23 5.48
CA PHE A 55 7.60 -0.73 5.63
C PHE A 55 6.58 0.38 5.34
N VAL A 56 5.66 0.12 4.43
CA VAL A 56 4.56 1.00 4.05
C VAL A 56 3.26 0.25 4.33
N ASP A 57 2.52 0.69 5.34
CA ASP A 57 1.30 0.06 5.85
C ASP A 57 0.05 0.93 5.68
N GLN A 58 0.11 1.91 4.78
CA GLN A 58 -0.93 2.93 4.59
C GLN A 58 -1.67 2.81 3.26
N LEU A 59 -1.50 1.68 2.56
CA LEU A 59 -2.23 1.47 1.32
C LEU A 59 -3.70 1.16 1.60
N ARG A 60 -4.57 1.84 0.87
CA ARG A 60 -6.01 1.64 0.93
C ARG A 60 -6.43 0.51 0.00
N ASP A 61 -7.33 -0.34 0.43
CA ASP A 61 -7.84 -1.44 -0.37
C ASP A 61 -9.38 -1.44 -0.50
N ASP A 62 -10.11 -0.98 0.49
CA ASP A 62 -11.56 -1.09 0.55
C ASP A 62 -12.30 0.19 0.96
N ASP A 63 -11.58 1.25 1.35
CA ASP A 63 -12.19 2.54 1.69
C ASP A 63 -11.66 3.69 0.85
N LEU A 64 -12.48 4.70 0.61
CA LEU A 64 -12.11 5.86 -0.19
C LEU A 64 -11.40 6.93 0.66
N PRO A 65 -10.40 7.64 0.13
CA PRO A 65 -9.75 8.73 0.83
C PRO A 65 -10.68 9.94 1.00
N GLY A 66 -10.36 10.79 1.96
CA GLY A 66 -11.12 12.01 2.20
C GLY A 66 -12.49 11.78 2.84
N MET A 67 -13.33 12.81 2.80
CA MET A 67 -14.68 12.78 3.34
C MET A 67 -15.71 12.59 2.23
N PRO A 68 -16.88 12.01 2.54
CA PRO A 68 -17.98 11.95 1.58
C PRO A 68 -18.28 13.35 0.99
N GLY A 69 -18.25 13.43 -0.33
CA GLY A 69 -18.43 14.69 -1.06
C GLY A 69 -17.13 15.35 -1.54
N ASP A 70 -15.96 14.93 -1.06
CA ASP A 70 -14.67 15.37 -1.60
C ASP A 70 -14.40 14.74 -2.98
N LEU A 71 -13.75 15.47 -3.88
CA LEU A 71 -13.36 14.93 -5.20
C LEU A 71 -12.41 13.73 -5.09
N SER A 72 -11.60 13.70 -4.03
CA SER A 72 -10.73 12.57 -3.71
C SER A 72 -11.49 11.33 -3.21
N HIS A 73 -12.75 11.49 -2.75
CA HIS A 73 -13.59 10.40 -2.25
C HIS A 73 -14.19 9.59 -3.41
N SER A 74 -13.31 8.97 -4.20
CA SER A 74 -13.61 8.23 -5.41
C SER A 74 -12.59 7.10 -5.63
N TYR A 75 -12.93 6.15 -6.50
CA TYR A 75 -11.99 5.10 -6.89
C TYR A 75 -10.69 5.66 -7.47
N VAL A 76 -10.78 6.68 -8.32
CA VAL A 76 -9.58 7.34 -8.88
C VAL A 76 -8.78 8.02 -7.77
N GLY A 77 -9.44 8.66 -6.82
CA GLY A 77 -8.79 9.25 -5.65
C GLY A 77 -8.06 8.22 -4.79
N LEU A 78 -8.65 7.03 -4.60
CA LEU A 78 -8.01 5.91 -3.89
C LEU A 78 -6.73 5.48 -4.60
N ILE A 79 -6.79 5.21 -5.90
CA ILE A 79 -5.62 4.80 -6.69
C ILE A 79 -4.53 5.88 -6.68
N LEU A 80 -4.91 7.16 -6.83
CA LEU A 80 -3.95 8.26 -6.76
C LEU A 80 -3.26 8.33 -5.40
N SER A 81 -4.02 8.23 -4.31
CA SER A 81 -3.49 8.22 -2.95
C SER A 81 -2.47 7.11 -2.75
N ASP A 82 -2.78 5.90 -3.20
CA ASP A 82 -1.85 4.77 -3.10
C ASP A 82 -0.61 4.96 -3.97
N MET A 83 -0.75 5.49 -5.18
CA MET A 83 0.39 5.78 -6.05
C MET A 83 1.31 6.85 -5.46
N GLU A 84 0.76 7.88 -4.82
CA GLU A 84 1.53 8.92 -4.12
C GLU A 84 2.36 8.36 -2.95
N ILE A 85 1.91 7.27 -2.35
CA ILE A 85 2.62 6.56 -1.29
C ILE A 85 3.65 5.58 -1.87
N MET A 86 3.26 4.78 -2.86
CA MET A 86 4.11 3.71 -3.43
C MET A 86 5.29 4.25 -4.23
N ILE A 87 5.07 5.25 -5.08
CA ILE A 87 6.11 5.75 -6.00
C ILE A 87 7.34 6.26 -5.25
N PRO A 88 7.24 7.16 -4.25
CA PRO A 88 8.41 7.60 -3.49
C PRO A 88 9.08 6.47 -2.70
N ALA A 89 8.29 5.55 -2.16
CA ALA A 89 8.82 4.39 -1.41
C ALA A 89 9.69 3.49 -2.29
N LEU A 90 9.39 3.43 -3.59
CA LEU A 90 10.16 2.69 -4.60
C LEU A 90 11.29 3.54 -5.24
N GLY A 91 11.48 4.77 -4.78
CA GLY A 91 12.52 5.68 -5.30
C GLY A 91 12.10 6.48 -6.54
N GLY A 92 10.82 6.49 -6.88
CA GLY A 92 10.26 7.24 -8.00
C GLY A 92 9.86 8.67 -7.64
N ASN A 93 9.33 9.38 -8.62
CA ASN A 93 8.89 10.77 -8.52
C ASN A 93 7.40 10.89 -8.88
N THR A 94 6.62 11.53 -8.02
CA THR A 94 5.16 11.73 -8.17
C THR A 94 4.78 12.95 -9.01
N SER A 95 5.71 13.68 -9.59
CA SER A 95 5.43 14.90 -10.36
C SER A 95 4.46 14.67 -11.53
N ALA A 96 4.48 13.49 -12.15
CA ALA A 96 3.55 13.13 -13.22
C ALA A 96 2.09 12.98 -12.73
N LEU A 97 1.88 12.79 -11.43
CA LEU A 97 0.54 12.68 -10.83
C LEU A 97 -0.06 14.04 -10.47
N ALA A 98 0.74 15.11 -10.44
CA ALA A 98 0.29 16.43 -9.98
C ALA A 98 -0.83 17.02 -10.84
N ASP A 99 -0.90 16.67 -12.12
CA ASP A 99 -1.91 17.14 -13.08
C ASP A 99 -3.14 16.22 -13.16
N LEU A 100 -3.17 15.12 -12.41
CA LEU A 100 -4.29 14.20 -12.37
C LEU A 100 -5.35 14.70 -11.38
N ASP A 101 -6.53 15.00 -11.90
CA ASP A 101 -7.67 15.41 -11.12
C ASP A 101 -8.70 14.27 -11.07
N PRO A 102 -9.02 13.72 -9.86
CA PRO A 102 -10.04 12.69 -9.71
C PRO A 102 -11.42 13.11 -10.24
N GLY A 103 -11.73 14.41 -10.21
CA GLY A 103 -12.98 14.97 -10.71
C GLY A 103 -13.13 14.96 -12.23
N LEU A 104 -12.06 14.74 -13.00
CA LEU A 104 -12.13 14.64 -14.46
C LEU A 104 -12.84 13.37 -14.93
N VAL A 105 -12.77 12.29 -14.15
CA VAL A 105 -13.38 11.00 -14.52
C VAL A 105 -14.80 10.89 -13.98
N PHE A 106 -15.00 11.32 -12.74
CA PHE A 106 -16.30 11.31 -12.07
C PHE A 106 -16.64 12.72 -11.61
N LYS A 107 -17.67 13.32 -12.23
CA LYS A 107 -18.11 14.67 -11.90
C LYS A 107 -18.82 14.77 -10.55
N GLU A 108 -19.33 13.66 -10.06
CA GLU A 108 -20.02 13.60 -8.78
C GLU A 108 -19.19 12.74 -7.81
N PRO A 109 -18.71 13.32 -6.70
CA PRO A 109 -17.97 12.57 -5.70
C PRO A 109 -18.88 11.55 -4.99
N SER A 110 -18.27 10.49 -4.51
CA SER A 110 -18.99 9.48 -3.72
C SER A 110 -19.48 10.06 -2.40
N THR A 111 -20.65 9.64 -1.99
CA THR A 111 -21.21 9.90 -0.65
C THR A 111 -21.12 8.68 0.26
N ALA A 112 -20.38 7.66 -0.15
CA ALA A 112 -20.20 6.43 0.63
C ALA A 112 -19.61 6.74 2.02
N VAL A 113 -20.14 6.06 3.03
CA VAL A 113 -19.66 6.12 4.40
C VAL A 113 -19.29 4.72 4.84
N TYR A 114 -18.08 4.56 5.35
CA TYR A 114 -17.58 3.26 5.80
C TYR A 114 -17.70 3.15 7.32
N PRO A 115 -18.06 1.96 7.85
CA PRO A 115 -18.04 1.75 9.29
C PRO A 115 -16.60 1.86 9.82
N GLN A 116 -16.51 2.55 10.94
CA GLN A 116 -15.26 2.70 11.68
C GLN A 116 -15.01 1.50 12.59
#